data_ebc699a85df46f0d6d5ddfd7f75cbbe5
#
_entry.id   ebc699a85df46f0d6d5ddfd7f75cbbe5
#
_cell.length_a   1.000
_cell.length_b   1.000
_cell.length_c   1.000
_cell.angle_alpha   90.00
_cell.angle_beta   90.00
_cell.angle_gamma   90.00
#
_symmetry.space_group_name_H-M   'P 1'
#
loop_
_entity.id
_entity.type
_entity.pdbx_description
1 polymer ?
#
loop_
_entity_poly.entity_id
_entity_poly.type
_entity_poly.pdbx_seq_one_letter_code
_entity_poly.pdbx_strand_id
1 'polypeptide(L)'
;MDNDTDNVKNTDLSKRNLIKMSAGLLAGATILASPSVSEALAGETKMKVLLVNGSPNEKGCTYTGLQEIAGTLQQEGIDTELFHIGKKPISGCVACYVCRKNNTGRCSISDQVNECLEIAKASDGFIFGTPVHFAAAGGAITAFMDRLFFSADNEVFYLKPAAAIVSARRGGTTSAFDQLNKYFTIREMPVISSRYWNMIHGSTPEDVKQDAEGLQTLRILARNMAWFLRCKAAGAQAGVALPQREQPLRTNFIR
;
A
#
# COMPACT_ATOMS: atom_id res chain seq x y z
N MET A 1 64.86 -9.24 -1.53
CA MET A 1 65.17 -8.84 -0.16
C MET A 1 63.88 -8.27 0.43
N ASP A 2 63.18 -8.83 1.35
CA ASP A 2 63.14 -10.09 2.05
C ASP A 2 61.68 -10.40 2.36
N ASN A 3 61.38 -11.68 2.37
CA ASN A 3 60.18 -12.30 2.91
C ASN A 3 59.92 -11.89 4.36
N ASP A 4 58.65 -11.72 4.71
CA ASP A 4 58.23 -12.27 6.00
C ASP A 4 56.77 -12.73 5.92
N THR A 5 56.63 -14.03 6.03
CA THR A 5 55.42 -14.81 6.21
C THR A 5 55.26 -15.06 7.69
N ASP A 6 54.13 -14.65 8.29
CA ASP A 6 53.68 -15.18 9.58
C ASP A 6 52.16 -15.34 9.62
N ASN A 7 51.69 -16.55 9.39
CA ASN A 7 51.16 -17.51 10.33
C ASN A 7 49.93 -17.02 11.14
N VAL A 8 48.73 -17.16 10.56
CA VAL A 8 47.48 -17.13 11.32
C VAL A 8 47.00 -18.56 11.54
N LYS A 9 47.10 -18.99 12.75
CA LYS A 9 46.68 -20.29 13.25
C LYS A 9 45.17 -20.50 13.08
N ASN A 10 44.90 -21.55 12.37
CA ASN A 10 43.63 -22.25 12.25
C ASN A 10 43.19 -22.80 13.62
N THR A 11 42.12 -22.32 14.22
CA THR A 11 41.48 -22.98 15.36
C THR A 11 40.24 -23.70 14.88
N ASP A 12 40.45 -24.95 14.58
CA ASP A 12 39.47 -26.01 14.39
C ASP A 12 38.72 -26.26 15.71
N LEU A 13 37.46 -25.80 15.82
CA LEU A 13 36.56 -26.18 16.90
C LEU A 13 35.75 -27.40 16.48
N SER A 14 36.35 -28.52 16.76
CA SER A 14 35.91 -29.88 16.72
C SER A 14 34.43 -30.09 17.05
N LYS A 15 33.73 -30.69 16.07
CA LYS A 15 32.47 -31.44 16.22
C LYS A 15 32.70 -32.67 17.12
N ARG A 16 32.59 -32.55 18.43
CA ARG A 16 32.45 -33.70 19.33
C ARG A 16 31.90 -33.25 20.67
N ASN A 17 30.57 -33.25 20.79
CA ASN A 17 29.86 -33.55 22.04
C ASN A 17 28.32 -33.56 21.77
N LEU A 18 27.89 -34.51 20.99
CA LEU A 18 26.50 -34.97 20.98
C LEU A 18 26.54 -36.49 21.13
N ILE A 19 25.75 -37.01 21.98
CA ILE A 19 25.48 -38.40 22.31
C ILE A 19 26.11 -38.84 23.65
N LYS A 20 25.29 -38.68 24.67
CA LYS A 20 25.00 -39.68 25.72
C LYS A 20 24.04 -39.06 26.75
N MET A 21 22.76 -39.27 26.60
CA MET A 21 21.89 -39.50 27.75
C MET A 21 20.72 -40.40 27.31
N SER A 22 20.83 -41.55 27.84
CA SER A 22 20.04 -42.72 28.06
C SER A 22 18.51 -42.60 28.03
N ALA A 23 17.94 -43.69 27.51
CA ALA A 23 16.56 -44.13 27.59
C ALA A 23 15.98 -44.11 29.01
N GLY A 24 14.74 -43.66 29.14
CA GLY A 24 13.94 -43.85 30.34
C GLY A 24 12.60 -43.15 30.30
N LEU A 25 11.54 -43.94 30.32
CA LEU A 25 10.13 -43.64 30.57
C LEU A 25 9.25 -43.23 29.40
N LEU A 26 8.55 -44.20 28.85
CA LEU A 26 7.24 -44.10 28.23
C LEU A 26 6.21 -43.59 29.25
N ALA A 27 5.84 -42.31 29.17
CA ALA A 27 4.61 -41.82 29.73
C ALA A 27 3.83 -41.16 28.57
N GLY A 28 2.62 -41.62 28.34
CA GLY A 28 1.75 -41.19 27.24
C GLY A 28 1.50 -39.70 27.27
N ALA A 29 2.18 -38.97 26.40
CA ALA A 29 1.86 -37.62 26.07
C ALA A 29 0.85 -37.65 24.92
N THR A 30 -0.41 -37.41 25.21
CA THR A 30 -1.41 -36.99 24.22
C THR A 30 -0.86 -35.80 23.50
N ILE A 31 -0.41 -35.97 22.25
CA ILE A 31 -0.06 -34.87 21.37
C ILE A 31 -1.36 -34.09 21.11
N LEU A 32 -1.59 -33.04 21.88
CA LEU A 32 -2.56 -32.03 21.50
C LEU A 32 -2.02 -31.43 20.18
N ALA A 33 -2.66 -31.82 19.09
CA ALA A 33 -2.39 -31.23 17.78
C ALA A 33 -2.55 -29.71 17.91
N SER A 34 -1.46 -28.98 17.82
CA SER A 34 -1.51 -27.52 17.72
C SER A 34 -2.35 -27.20 16.50
N PRO A 35 -3.36 -26.31 16.60
CA PRO A 35 -4.15 -25.93 15.44
C PRO A 35 -3.19 -25.41 14.36
N SER A 36 -3.39 -25.86 13.13
CA SER A 36 -2.61 -25.41 11.99
C SER A 36 -2.75 -23.89 11.88
N VAL A 37 -1.71 -23.18 11.44
CA VAL A 37 -1.73 -21.72 11.25
C VAL A 37 -2.93 -21.28 10.40
N SER A 38 -3.51 -22.18 9.58
CA SER A 38 -4.72 -21.91 8.79
C SER A 38 -6.01 -21.87 9.63
N GLU A 39 -6.08 -22.57 10.77
CA GLU A 39 -7.27 -22.56 11.64
C GLU A 39 -7.30 -21.35 12.60
N ALA A 40 -6.13 -20.78 12.93
CA ALA A 40 -6.05 -19.57 13.73
C ALA A 40 -6.52 -18.30 12.98
N LEU A 41 -6.64 -18.35 11.65
CA LEU A 41 -7.10 -17.25 10.80
C LEU A 41 -8.62 -17.23 10.54
N ALA A 42 -9.36 -18.21 11.03
CA ALA A 42 -10.80 -18.38 10.75
C ALA A 42 -11.75 -17.43 11.52
N GLY A 43 -11.24 -16.34 12.11
CA GLY A 43 -12.05 -15.32 12.82
C GLY A 43 -11.66 -13.87 12.50
N GLU A 44 -10.72 -13.64 11.59
CA GLU A 44 -10.23 -12.29 11.26
C GLU A 44 -11.12 -11.63 10.21
N THR A 45 -11.54 -10.41 10.48
CA THR A 45 -12.09 -9.52 9.46
C THR A 45 -11.10 -9.42 8.32
N LYS A 46 -11.52 -9.86 7.13
CA LYS A 46 -10.67 -9.95 5.94
C LYS A 46 -10.18 -8.55 5.57
N MET A 47 -8.86 -8.36 5.49
CA MET A 47 -8.26 -7.08 5.13
C MET A 47 -8.68 -6.64 3.73
N LYS A 48 -8.93 -5.34 3.55
CA LYS A 48 -9.42 -4.77 2.29
C LYS A 48 -8.55 -3.62 1.79
N VAL A 49 -8.23 -3.64 0.49
CA VAL A 49 -7.52 -2.56 -0.21
C VAL A 49 -8.47 -1.86 -1.17
N LEU A 50 -8.59 -0.53 -1.03
CA LEU A 50 -9.32 0.31 -1.96
C LEU A 50 -8.42 0.66 -3.15
N LEU A 51 -8.89 0.33 -4.36
CA LEU A 51 -8.26 0.64 -5.63
C LEU A 51 -9.00 1.79 -6.30
N VAL A 52 -8.39 2.95 -6.47
CA VAL A 52 -9.03 4.13 -7.07
C VAL A 52 -8.57 4.29 -8.51
N ASN A 53 -9.49 4.16 -9.46
CA ASN A 53 -9.24 4.40 -10.87
C ASN A 53 -9.50 5.87 -11.22
N GLY A 54 -8.43 6.66 -11.36
CA GLY A 54 -8.44 8.07 -11.73
C GLY A 54 -8.49 8.35 -13.25
N SER A 55 -8.62 7.31 -14.07
CA SER A 55 -8.75 7.46 -15.51
C SER A 55 -10.18 7.86 -15.89
N PRO A 56 -10.36 8.75 -16.88
CA PRO A 56 -11.70 8.99 -17.47
C PRO A 56 -12.25 7.75 -18.19
N ASN A 57 -11.38 6.81 -18.57
CA ASN A 57 -11.74 5.56 -19.20
C ASN A 57 -11.90 4.46 -18.14
N GLU A 58 -13.13 4.07 -17.87
CA GLU A 58 -13.47 3.09 -16.84
C GLU A 58 -12.66 1.79 -16.97
N LYS A 59 -12.55 1.26 -18.20
CA LYS A 59 -11.86 0.02 -18.52
C LYS A 59 -10.63 0.26 -19.41
N GLY A 60 -9.88 1.36 -19.17
CA GLY A 60 -8.67 1.72 -19.92
C GLY A 60 -7.39 1.11 -19.34
N CYS A 61 -6.24 1.66 -19.75
CA CYS A 61 -4.91 1.19 -19.33
C CYS A 61 -4.73 1.20 -17.80
N THR A 62 -5.13 2.27 -17.13
CA THR A 62 -5.06 2.37 -15.65
C THR A 62 -5.87 1.25 -14.98
N TYR A 63 -7.08 1.00 -15.45
CA TYR A 63 -7.93 -0.09 -14.98
C TYR A 63 -7.26 -1.45 -15.14
N THR A 64 -6.64 -1.70 -16.32
CA THR A 64 -5.94 -2.96 -16.58
C THR A 64 -4.85 -3.22 -15.56
N GLY A 65 -4.07 -2.18 -15.21
CA GLY A 65 -3.07 -2.30 -14.15
C GLY A 65 -3.67 -2.53 -12.76
N LEU A 66 -4.76 -1.84 -12.43
CA LEU A 66 -5.46 -2.05 -11.15
C LEU A 66 -6.07 -3.45 -11.06
N GLN A 67 -6.54 -4.03 -12.17
CA GLN A 67 -7.04 -5.41 -12.20
C GLN A 67 -5.92 -6.44 -11.98
N GLU A 68 -4.72 -6.23 -12.52
CA GLU A 68 -3.57 -7.07 -12.24
C GLU A 68 -3.21 -7.09 -10.75
N ILE A 69 -3.27 -5.92 -10.12
CA ILE A 69 -3.08 -5.78 -8.66
C ILE A 69 -4.20 -6.47 -7.90
N ALA A 70 -5.47 -6.25 -8.28
CA ALA A 70 -6.63 -6.85 -7.62
C ALA A 70 -6.55 -8.38 -7.63
N GLY A 71 -6.25 -8.96 -8.80
CA GLY A 71 -6.08 -10.42 -8.92
C GLY A 71 -4.94 -10.96 -8.07
N THR A 72 -3.82 -10.23 -7.98
CA THR A 72 -2.69 -10.61 -7.13
C THR A 72 -3.04 -10.49 -5.64
N LEU A 73 -3.68 -9.39 -5.20
CA LEU A 73 -4.13 -9.23 -3.81
C LEU A 73 -5.13 -10.31 -3.40
N GLN A 74 -6.05 -10.68 -4.30
CA GLN A 74 -6.99 -11.77 -4.06
C GLN A 74 -6.29 -13.12 -3.87
N GLN A 75 -5.26 -13.42 -4.67
CA GLN A 75 -4.40 -14.60 -4.48
C GLN A 75 -3.68 -14.60 -3.13
N GLU A 76 -3.37 -13.42 -2.62
CA GLU A 76 -2.78 -13.19 -1.29
C GLU A 76 -3.82 -13.15 -0.16
N GLY A 77 -5.10 -13.42 -0.43
CA GLY A 77 -6.16 -13.43 0.58
C GLY A 77 -6.63 -12.03 1.04
N ILE A 78 -6.31 -10.98 0.29
CA ILE A 78 -6.71 -9.60 0.57
C ILE A 78 -7.88 -9.23 -0.33
N ASP A 79 -8.97 -8.74 0.24
CA ASP A 79 -10.10 -8.23 -0.53
C ASP A 79 -9.79 -6.89 -1.19
N THR A 80 -10.42 -6.64 -2.33
CA THR A 80 -10.26 -5.37 -3.04
C THR A 80 -11.62 -4.78 -3.39
N GLU A 81 -11.69 -3.47 -3.33
CA GLU A 81 -12.82 -2.70 -3.85
C GLU A 81 -12.29 -1.68 -4.85
N LEU A 82 -12.80 -1.72 -6.09
CA LEU A 82 -12.39 -0.81 -7.14
C LEU A 82 -13.41 0.33 -7.26
N PHE A 83 -12.93 1.55 -7.06
CA PHE A 83 -13.71 2.77 -7.19
C PHE A 83 -13.24 3.54 -8.42
N HIS A 84 -14.16 3.80 -9.36
CA HIS A 84 -13.90 4.64 -10.53
C HIS A 84 -14.41 6.06 -10.30
N ILE A 85 -13.54 7.07 -10.41
CA ILE A 85 -13.94 8.48 -10.19
C ILE A 85 -14.90 9.04 -11.25
N GLY A 86 -15.11 8.31 -12.34
CA GLY A 86 -16.06 8.67 -13.38
C GLY A 86 -15.56 9.73 -14.36
N LYS A 87 -16.49 10.19 -15.21
CA LYS A 87 -16.25 11.22 -16.24
C LYS A 87 -16.91 12.56 -15.90
N LYS A 88 -17.69 12.63 -14.83
CA LYS A 88 -18.31 13.90 -14.40
C LYS A 88 -17.23 14.86 -13.93
N PRO A 89 -17.39 16.16 -14.16
CA PRO A 89 -16.45 17.17 -13.64
C PRO A 89 -16.29 17.03 -12.12
N ILE A 90 -15.05 17.03 -11.68
CA ILE A 90 -14.69 17.01 -10.26
C ILE A 90 -14.07 18.36 -9.92
N SER A 91 -14.73 19.12 -9.05
CA SER A 91 -14.14 20.35 -8.52
C SER A 91 -12.97 20.01 -7.58
N GLY A 92 -11.91 20.78 -7.68
CA GLY A 92 -10.84 20.77 -6.68
C GLY A 92 -11.33 21.30 -5.32
N CYS A 93 -10.44 21.27 -4.32
CA CYS A 93 -10.73 21.86 -3.02
C CYS A 93 -10.85 23.39 -3.13
N VAL A 94 -12.00 23.93 -2.77
CA VAL A 94 -12.28 25.38 -2.79
C VAL A 94 -11.92 26.08 -1.47
N ALA A 95 -11.18 25.41 -0.60
CA ALA A 95 -10.70 25.95 0.70
C ALA A 95 -11.80 26.58 1.57
N CYS A 96 -13.04 26.09 1.51
CA CYS A 96 -14.15 26.58 2.34
C CYS A 96 -14.02 26.23 3.82
N TYR A 97 -13.18 25.27 4.16
CA TYR A 97 -12.91 24.78 5.53
C TYR A 97 -14.12 24.22 6.29
N VAL A 98 -15.26 23.99 5.64
CA VAL A 98 -16.48 23.47 6.30
C VAL A 98 -16.21 22.11 6.98
N CYS A 99 -15.48 21.21 6.27
CA CYS A 99 -15.09 19.91 6.81
C CYS A 99 -14.26 19.99 8.10
N ARG A 100 -13.41 21.03 8.23
CA ARG A 100 -12.56 21.24 9.42
C ARG A 100 -13.28 21.97 10.53
N LYS A 101 -14.05 23.02 10.20
CA LYS A 101 -14.78 23.83 11.19
C LYS A 101 -15.87 23.01 11.89
N ASN A 102 -16.57 22.17 11.16
CA ASN A 102 -17.68 21.38 11.68
C ASN A 102 -17.26 19.96 12.08
N ASN A 103 -15.98 19.62 11.90
CA ASN A 103 -15.44 18.27 12.17
C ASN A 103 -16.31 17.14 11.58
N THR A 104 -16.74 17.32 10.33
CA THR A 104 -17.71 16.41 9.70
C THR A 104 -17.06 15.15 9.12
N GLY A 105 -15.72 15.14 8.99
CA GLY A 105 -14.97 14.06 8.35
C GLY A 105 -15.38 13.81 6.89
N ARG A 106 -15.98 14.83 6.21
CA ARG A 106 -16.43 14.74 4.82
C ARG A 106 -16.44 16.11 4.12
N CYS A 107 -16.33 16.11 2.80
CA CYS A 107 -16.39 17.33 2.01
C CYS A 107 -17.81 17.94 2.00
N SER A 108 -17.91 19.28 2.00
CA SER A 108 -19.19 19.98 1.86
C SER A 108 -19.82 19.83 0.47
N ILE A 109 -19.01 19.54 -0.55
CA ILE A 109 -19.52 19.23 -1.91
C ILE A 109 -19.91 17.76 -1.92
N SER A 110 -21.20 17.50 -2.10
CA SER A 110 -21.76 16.14 -2.08
C SER A 110 -21.67 15.52 -3.48
N ASP A 111 -20.68 14.67 -3.67
CA ASP A 111 -20.41 13.94 -4.90
C ASP A 111 -19.59 12.66 -4.63
N GLN A 112 -19.06 12.04 -5.69
CA GLN A 112 -18.28 10.80 -5.64
C GLN A 112 -17.07 10.84 -4.70
N VAL A 113 -16.55 12.02 -4.31
CA VAL A 113 -15.49 12.12 -3.30
C VAL A 113 -15.97 11.62 -1.95
N ASN A 114 -17.16 12.02 -1.54
CA ASN A 114 -17.74 11.54 -0.29
C ASN A 114 -18.13 10.07 -0.34
N GLU A 115 -18.58 9.56 -1.50
CA GLU A 115 -18.87 8.14 -1.69
C GLU A 115 -17.59 7.29 -1.48
N CYS A 116 -16.51 7.69 -2.14
CA CYS A 116 -15.20 7.04 -1.97
C CYS A 116 -14.70 7.13 -0.52
N LEU A 117 -14.94 8.23 0.16
CA LEU A 117 -14.52 8.42 1.55
C LEU A 117 -15.19 7.41 2.50
N GLU A 118 -16.46 7.08 2.28
CA GLU A 118 -17.12 6.05 3.09
C GLU A 118 -16.49 4.66 2.88
N ILE A 119 -16.11 4.33 1.64
CA ILE A 119 -15.37 3.09 1.35
C ILE A 119 -13.97 3.13 1.99
N ALA A 120 -13.30 4.28 1.93
CA ALA A 120 -11.96 4.47 2.50
C ALA A 120 -11.93 4.25 4.02
N LYS A 121 -12.98 4.63 4.75
CA LYS A 121 -13.09 4.39 6.20
C LYS A 121 -13.01 2.90 6.54
N ALA A 122 -13.58 2.04 5.69
CA ALA A 122 -13.62 0.59 5.86
C ALA A 122 -12.45 -0.13 5.16
N SER A 123 -11.42 0.58 4.70
CA SER A 123 -10.28 0.01 3.99
C SER A 123 -9.01 0.06 4.83
N ASP A 124 -8.15 -0.96 4.67
CA ASP A 124 -6.89 -1.12 5.41
C ASP A 124 -5.68 -0.62 4.62
N GLY A 125 -5.81 -0.51 3.29
CA GLY A 125 -4.78 -0.04 2.38
C GLY A 125 -5.38 0.61 1.14
N PHE A 126 -4.54 1.33 0.37
CA PHE A 126 -5.00 2.17 -0.74
C PHE A 126 -4.07 2.10 -1.92
N ILE A 127 -4.63 2.03 -3.14
CA ILE A 127 -3.85 2.17 -4.37
C ILE A 127 -4.58 3.13 -5.31
N PHE A 128 -3.91 4.22 -5.69
CA PHE A 128 -4.45 5.23 -6.58
C PHE A 128 -3.79 5.11 -7.95
N GLY A 129 -4.61 4.90 -8.98
CA GLY A 129 -4.18 4.80 -10.36
C GLY A 129 -4.51 6.06 -11.16
N THR A 130 -3.55 6.53 -11.98
CA THR A 130 -3.74 7.69 -12.86
C THR A 130 -3.17 7.45 -14.25
N PRO A 131 -3.81 7.95 -15.31
CA PRO A 131 -3.11 8.14 -16.58
C PRO A 131 -2.21 9.37 -16.52
N VAL A 132 -1.19 9.41 -17.37
CA VAL A 132 -0.40 10.63 -17.60
C VAL A 132 -1.13 11.58 -18.54
N HIS A 133 -1.31 12.81 -18.10
CA HIS A 133 -1.73 13.94 -18.92
C HIS A 133 -0.72 15.07 -18.82
N PHE A 134 -0.16 15.52 -19.95
CA PHE A 134 0.84 16.60 -19.98
C PHE A 134 2.00 16.39 -18.98
N ALA A 135 2.55 15.18 -18.97
CA ALA A 135 3.64 14.75 -18.07
C ALA A 135 3.33 14.89 -16.56
N ALA A 136 2.06 14.88 -16.16
CA ALA A 136 1.59 14.92 -14.78
C ALA A 136 0.46 13.91 -14.58
N ALA A 137 0.00 13.74 -13.36
CA ALA A 137 -1.23 13.01 -13.07
C ALA A 137 -2.45 13.71 -13.69
N GLY A 138 -3.48 12.96 -14.06
CA GLY A 138 -4.70 13.53 -14.62
C GLY A 138 -5.35 14.55 -13.67
N GLY A 139 -5.81 15.70 -14.18
CA GLY A 139 -6.39 16.77 -13.36
C GLY A 139 -7.61 16.32 -12.53
N ALA A 140 -8.40 15.38 -13.04
CA ALA A 140 -9.56 14.87 -12.30
C ALA A 140 -9.16 14.11 -11.03
N ILE A 141 -8.12 13.27 -11.09
CA ILE A 141 -7.67 12.52 -9.91
C ILE A 141 -7.00 13.43 -8.89
N THR A 142 -6.26 14.46 -9.30
CA THR A 142 -5.66 15.41 -8.36
C THR A 142 -6.73 16.24 -7.66
N ALA A 143 -7.72 16.76 -8.39
CA ALA A 143 -8.88 17.45 -7.81
C ALA A 143 -9.67 16.57 -6.84
N PHE A 144 -9.82 15.30 -7.18
CA PHE A 144 -10.45 14.28 -6.33
C PHE A 144 -9.65 14.06 -5.05
N MET A 145 -8.34 13.84 -5.16
CA MET A 145 -7.44 13.58 -4.01
C MET A 145 -7.30 14.80 -3.10
N ASP A 146 -7.23 16.01 -3.64
CA ASP A 146 -7.21 17.25 -2.85
C ASP A 146 -8.38 17.29 -1.85
N ARG A 147 -9.57 16.93 -2.31
CA ARG A 147 -10.77 16.92 -1.46
C ARG A 147 -10.85 15.70 -0.56
N LEU A 148 -10.56 14.52 -1.08
CA LEU A 148 -10.58 13.28 -0.32
C LEU A 148 -9.65 13.36 0.90
N PHE A 149 -8.39 13.70 0.66
CA PHE A 149 -7.38 13.76 1.71
C PHE A 149 -7.54 14.96 2.65
N PHE A 150 -8.04 16.10 2.15
CA PHE A 150 -8.27 17.27 3.00
C PHE A 150 -9.48 17.13 3.90
N SER A 151 -10.57 16.52 3.42
CA SER A 151 -11.82 16.43 4.19
C SER A 151 -11.90 15.26 5.16
N ALA A 152 -11.15 14.20 4.92
CA ALA A 152 -11.15 13.01 5.76
C ALA A 152 -10.59 13.29 7.16
N ASP A 153 -11.15 12.61 8.16
CA ASP A 153 -10.56 12.50 9.49
C ASP A 153 -9.17 11.85 9.41
N ASN A 154 -8.35 12.14 10.42
CA ASN A 154 -6.96 11.67 10.38
C ASN A 154 -6.86 10.14 10.39
N GLU A 155 -7.72 9.48 11.13
CA GLU A 155 -7.74 8.03 11.36
C GLU A 155 -8.03 7.24 10.08
N VAL A 156 -8.69 7.86 9.10
CA VAL A 156 -9.02 7.19 7.83
C VAL A 156 -7.76 6.72 7.10
N PHE A 157 -6.69 7.52 7.14
CA PHE A 157 -5.46 7.26 6.39
C PHE A 157 -4.23 7.01 7.26
N TYR A 158 -4.22 7.43 8.51
CA TYR A 158 -3.06 7.38 9.38
C TYR A 158 -2.46 5.97 9.49
N LEU A 159 -1.19 5.85 9.13
CA LEU A 159 -0.42 4.60 9.12
C LEU A 159 -1.08 3.43 8.37
N LYS A 160 -2.00 3.73 7.46
CA LYS A 160 -2.48 2.74 6.48
C LYS A 160 -1.60 2.80 5.23
N PRO A 161 -1.15 1.66 4.68
CA PRO A 161 -0.26 1.64 3.52
C PRO A 161 -0.96 2.17 2.27
N ALA A 162 -0.20 2.87 1.44
CA ALA A 162 -0.69 3.38 0.16
C ALA A 162 0.34 3.22 -0.95
N ALA A 163 -0.13 3.22 -2.20
CA ALA A 163 0.72 3.27 -3.37
C ALA A 163 0.05 4.01 -4.52
N ALA A 164 0.87 4.61 -5.38
CA ALA A 164 0.44 5.12 -6.68
C ALA A 164 0.80 4.14 -7.79
N ILE A 165 -0.04 4.05 -8.82
CA ILE A 165 0.31 3.45 -10.10
C ILE A 165 0.02 4.43 -11.23
N VAL A 166 0.83 4.39 -12.28
CA VAL A 166 0.73 5.34 -13.38
C VAL A 166 0.71 4.60 -14.71
N SER A 167 -0.23 4.96 -15.57
CA SER A 167 -0.28 4.44 -16.95
C SER A 167 0.05 5.53 -17.95
N ALA A 168 0.87 5.22 -18.95
CA ALA A 168 1.20 6.14 -20.03
C ALA A 168 1.51 5.39 -21.32
N ARG A 169 1.31 6.06 -22.45
CA ARG A 169 1.82 5.58 -23.72
C ARG A 169 3.35 5.68 -23.78
N ARG A 170 3.93 6.74 -23.18
CA ARG A 170 5.37 7.02 -23.27
C ARG A 170 5.89 7.76 -22.01
N GLY A 171 6.25 9.03 -22.09
CA GLY A 171 6.90 9.79 -21.04
C GLY A 171 5.96 10.39 -20.00
N GLY A 172 6.51 10.87 -18.86
CA GLY A 172 5.80 11.58 -17.81
C GLY A 172 5.32 10.74 -16.63
N THR A 173 5.62 9.46 -16.61
CA THR A 173 5.21 8.54 -15.54
C THR A 173 5.84 8.87 -14.18
N THR A 174 7.13 9.18 -14.12
CA THR A 174 7.82 9.52 -12.86
C THR A 174 7.25 10.78 -12.23
N SER A 175 7.01 11.83 -13.02
CA SER A 175 6.42 13.08 -12.55
C SER A 175 5.02 12.88 -11.97
N ALA A 176 4.17 12.09 -12.65
CA ALA A 176 2.84 11.75 -12.16
C ALA A 176 2.89 10.86 -10.90
N PHE A 177 3.83 9.92 -10.84
CA PHE A 177 4.06 9.05 -9.69
C PHE A 177 4.45 9.86 -8.45
N ASP A 178 5.43 10.76 -8.58
CA ASP A 178 5.87 11.62 -7.49
C ASP A 178 4.75 12.54 -7.00
N GLN A 179 3.93 13.05 -7.92
CA GLN A 179 2.80 13.91 -7.58
C GLN A 179 1.80 13.19 -6.68
N LEU A 180 1.43 11.94 -6.99
CA LEU A 180 0.48 11.19 -6.17
C LEU A 180 1.07 10.77 -4.82
N ASN A 181 2.34 10.38 -4.76
CA ASN A 181 2.97 9.96 -3.52
C ASN A 181 3.04 11.06 -2.44
N LYS A 182 3.02 12.34 -2.83
CA LYS A 182 2.98 13.48 -1.89
C LYS A 182 1.73 13.49 -1.03
N TYR A 183 0.58 13.03 -1.56
CA TYR A 183 -0.65 12.92 -0.77
C TYR A 183 -0.51 11.89 0.35
N PHE A 184 0.19 10.79 0.09
CA PHE A 184 0.37 9.73 1.08
C PHE A 184 1.33 10.17 2.18
N THR A 185 2.46 10.75 1.80
CA THR A 185 3.50 11.16 2.75
C THR A 185 3.01 12.24 3.72
N ILE A 186 2.23 13.24 3.26
CA ILE A 186 1.68 14.28 4.15
C ILE A 186 0.60 13.74 5.10
N ARG A 187 0.03 12.57 4.79
CA ARG A 187 -0.99 11.91 5.65
C ARG A 187 -0.39 10.80 6.51
N GLU A 188 0.94 10.76 6.64
CA GLU A 188 1.68 9.78 7.45
C GLU A 188 1.37 8.33 7.02
N MET A 189 1.14 8.11 5.73
CA MET A 189 0.88 6.79 5.17
C MET A 189 2.20 6.15 4.70
N PRO A 190 2.50 4.91 5.09
CA PRO A 190 3.61 4.17 4.51
C PRO A 190 3.42 3.98 3.01
N VAL A 191 4.37 4.47 2.20
CA VAL A 191 4.33 4.29 0.75
C VAL A 191 4.94 2.94 0.39
N ILE A 192 4.13 2.06 -0.18
CA ILE A 192 4.57 0.72 -0.58
C ILE A 192 5.26 0.80 -1.93
N SER A 193 6.48 0.31 -1.96
CA SER A 193 7.30 0.22 -3.17
C SER A 193 7.21 -1.15 -3.84
N SER A 194 7.67 -1.19 -5.09
CA SER A 194 7.93 -2.41 -5.84
C SER A 194 9.42 -2.49 -6.19
N ARG A 195 9.78 -3.37 -7.12
CA ARG A 195 11.17 -3.47 -7.65
C ARG A 195 11.57 -2.28 -8.53
N TYR A 196 10.58 -1.55 -9.04
CA TYR A 196 10.73 -0.35 -9.87
C TYR A 196 9.60 0.63 -9.57
N TRP A 197 9.59 1.82 -10.16
CA TRP A 197 8.47 2.74 -10.05
C TRP A 197 7.21 2.11 -10.65
N ASN A 198 6.09 2.25 -9.99
CA ASN A 198 4.84 1.56 -10.32
C ASN A 198 4.19 2.16 -11.57
N MET A 199 4.69 1.81 -12.73
CA MET A 199 4.21 2.31 -14.01
C MET A 199 3.95 1.17 -14.99
N ILE A 200 3.02 1.41 -15.92
CA ILE A 200 2.69 0.53 -17.03
C ILE A 200 2.57 1.34 -18.32
N HIS A 201 2.89 0.73 -19.43
CA HIS A 201 2.90 1.39 -20.72
C HIS A 201 1.94 0.73 -21.70
N GLY A 202 1.23 1.58 -22.46
CA GLY A 202 0.31 1.17 -23.51
C GLY A 202 -0.63 2.30 -23.91
N SER A 203 -1.13 2.25 -25.14
CA SER A 203 -2.19 3.13 -25.64
C SER A 203 -3.57 2.51 -25.42
N THR A 204 -3.62 1.18 -25.38
CA THR A 204 -4.83 0.37 -25.18
C THR A 204 -4.62 -0.62 -24.03
N PRO A 205 -5.70 -1.19 -23.48
CA PRO A 205 -5.59 -2.29 -22.52
C PRO A 205 -4.79 -3.49 -23.05
N GLU A 206 -4.90 -3.76 -24.36
CA GLU A 206 -4.18 -4.86 -25.04
C GLU A 206 -2.67 -4.61 -25.07
N ASP A 207 -2.24 -3.36 -25.30
CA ASP A 207 -0.83 -2.97 -25.20
C ASP A 207 -0.30 -3.17 -23.78
N VAL A 208 -1.08 -2.74 -22.77
CA VAL A 208 -0.70 -2.90 -21.35
C VAL A 208 -0.48 -4.37 -20.99
N LYS A 209 -1.29 -5.29 -21.52
CA LYS A 209 -1.12 -6.72 -21.30
C LYS A 209 0.19 -7.26 -21.89
N GLN A 210 0.81 -6.54 -22.83
CA GLN A 210 2.11 -6.88 -23.41
C GLN A 210 3.29 -6.25 -22.62
N ASP A 211 3.04 -5.29 -21.74
CA ASP A 211 4.04 -4.71 -20.86
C ASP A 211 4.37 -5.67 -19.70
N ALA A 212 5.14 -6.71 -20.02
CA ALA A 212 5.47 -7.78 -19.07
C ALA A 212 6.22 -7.26 -17.83
N GLU A 213 7.11 -6.26 -18.00
CA GLU A 213 7.86 -5.66 -16.90
C GLU A 213 6.96 -4.80 -16.00
N GLY A 214 6.11 -3.97 -16.61
CA GLY A 214 5.14 -3.16 -15.87
C GLY A 214 4.17 -4.03 -15.07
N LEU A 215 3.57 -5.05 -15.69
CA LEU A 215 2.68 -5.98 -14.99
C LEU A 215 3.40 -6.76 -13.87
N GLN A 216 4.66 -7.20 -14.09
CA GLN A 216 5.46 -7.81 -13.02
C GLN A 216 5.68 -6.84 -11.86
N THR A 217 5.98 -5.58 -12.15
CA THR A 217 6.15 -4.53 -11.14
C THR A 217 4.88 -4.37 -10.31
N LEU A 218 3.69 -4.37 -10.93
CA LEU A 218 2.42 -4.26 -10.22
C LEU A 218 2.10 -5.50 -9.37
N ARG A 219 2.42 -6.71 -9.84
CA ARG A 219 2.26 -7.93 -9.03
C ARG A 219 3.16 -7.91 -7.79
N ILE A 220 4.40 -7.44 -7.93
CA ILE A 220 5.32 -7.31 -6.80
C ILE A 220 4.81 -6.25 -5.81
N LEU A 221 4.32 -5.10 -6.31
CA LEU A 221 3.65 -4.11 -5.47
C LEU A 221 2.52 -4.72 -4.64
N ALA A 222 1.65 -5.50 -5.28
CA ALA A 222 0.52 -6.14 -4.61
C ALA A 222 0.97 -7.10 -3.50
N ARG A 223 1.99 -7.92 -3.76
CA ARG A 223 2.55 -8.82 -2.74
C ARG A 223 3.21 -8.06 -1.59
N ASN A 224 3.93 -6.98 -1.89
CA ASN A 224 4.52 -6.12 -0.85
C ASN A 224 3.44 -5.44 0.00
N MET A 225 2.35 -4.98 -0.61
CA MET A 225 1.18 -4.44 0.08
C MET A 225 0.56 -5.50 1.01
N ALA A 226 0.32 -6.70 0.51
CA ALA A 226 -0.25 -7.79 1.29
C ALA A 226 0.66 -8.18 2.47
N TRP A 227 1.97 -8.28 2.24
CA TRP A 227 2.95 -8.55 3.29
C TRP A 227 2.92 -7.47 4.38
N PHE A 228 2.93 -6.19 3.99
CA PHE A 228 2.90 -5.07 4.93
C PHE A 228 1.62 -5.08 5.78
N LEU A 229 0.47 -5.32 5.16
CA LEU A 229 -0.81 -5.43 5.87
C LEU A 229 -0.79 -6.56 6.91
N ARG A 230 -0.25 -7.74 6.55
CA ARG A 230 -0.10 -8.86 7.49
C ARG A 230 0.85 -8.52 8.64
N CYS A 231 2.00 -7.87 8.36
CA CYS A 231 2.92 -7.43 9.41
C CYS A 231 2.25 -6.45 10.37
N LYS A 232 1.48 -5.50 9.85
CA LYS A 232 0.74 -4.53 10.67
C LYS A 232 -0.32 -5.23 11.55
N ALA A 233 -1.07 -6.17 10.99
CA ALA A 233 -2.04 -6.96 11.73
C ALA A 233 -1.38 -7.80 12.82
N ALA A 234 -0.31 -8.53 12.48
CA ALA A 234 0.47 -9.32 13.44
C ALA A 234 1.08 -8.45 14.56
N GLY A 235 1.59 -7.28 14.22
CA GLY A 235 2.07 -6.30 15.20
C GLY A 235 0.97 -5.86 16.18
N ALA A 236 -0.22 -5.54 15.67
CA ALA A 236 -1.36 -5.17 16.49
C ALA A 236 -1.79 -6.31 17.43
N GLN A 237 -1.86 -7.55 16.92
CA GLN A 237 -2.15 -8.74 17.73
C GLN A 237 -1.08 -9.00 18.82
N ALA A 238 0.19 -8.70 18.52
CA ALA A 238 1.29 -8.78 19.47
C ALA A 238 1.34 -7.59 20.45
N GLY A 239 0.37 -6.69 20.42
CA GLY A 239 0.29 -5.53 21.34
C GLY A 239 1.19 -4.35 20.96
N VAL A 240 1.71 -4.29 19.73
CA VAL A 240 2.47 -3.12 19.26
C VAL A 240 1.50 -1.95 19.05
N ALA A 241 1.57 -0.97 19.94
CA ALA A 241 0.75 0.22 19.87
C ALA A 241 1.17 1.15 18.71
N LEU A 242 0.20 1.87 18.14
CA LEU A 242 0.52 2.95 17.21
C LEU A 242 1.29 4.07 17.92
N PRO A 243 2.19 4.80 17.21
CA PRO A 243 2.88 5.94 17.78
C PRO A 243 1.90 6.99 18.33
N GLN A 244 2.23 7.57 19.46
CA GLN A 244 1.47 8.72 19.98
C GLN A 244 1.68 9.92 19.06
N ARG A 245 0.58 10.50 18.58
CA ARG A 245 0.66 11.69 17.72
C ARG A 245 0.89 12.94 18.58
N GLU A 246 1.87 13.72 18.16
CA GLU A 246 2.09 15.04 18.74
C GLU A 246 1.05 16.04 18.22
N GLN A 247 0.81 17.08 19.02
CA GLN A 247 -0.01 18.21 18.57
C GLN A 247 0.75 18.96 17.46
N PRO A 248 0.13 19.20 16.30
CA PRO A 248 0.82 19.83 15.18
C PRO A 248 1.18 21.30 15.51
N LEU A 249 2.45 21.61 15.42
CA LEU A 249 2.94 23.00 15.48
C LEU A 249 2.84 23.62 14.08
N ARG A 250 2.30 24.82 14.02
CA ARG A 250 2.22 25.60 12.78
C ARG A 250 3.07 26.85 12.90
N THR A 251 4.01 26.99 12.00
CA THR A 251 4.85 28.19 11.93
C THR A 251 4.49 28.99 10.67
N ASN A 252 4.58 30.30 10.79
CA ASN A 252 4.55 31.22 9.65
C ASN A 252 5.92 31.87 9.51
N PHE A 253 6.67 31.53 8.44
CA PHE A 253 8.00 32.07 8.19
C PHE A 253 7.98 33.43 7.53
N ILE A 254 6.83 33.89 7.05
CA ILE A 254 6.64 35.23 6.48
C ILE A 254 6.07 36.11 7.59
N ARG A 255 6.89 37.04 8.07
CA ARG A 255 6.54 38.01 9.11
C ARG A 255 6.57 39.40 8.55
#